data_a17c80230c771cd3a5ff09a0b764d731
#
_entry.id   a17c80230c771cd3a5ff09a0b764d731
#
_cell.length_a   1.000
_cell.length_b   1.000
_cell.length_c   1.000
_cell.angle_alpha   90.00
_cell.angle_beta   90.00
_cell.angle_gamma   90.00
#
_symmetry.space_group_name_H-M   'P 1'
#
loop_
_entity.id
_entity.type
_entity.pdbx_description
1 polymer ?
#
loop_
_entity_poly.entity_id
_entity_poly.type
_entity_poly.pdbx_seq_one_letter_code
_entity_poly.pdbx_strand_id
1 'polypeptide(L)'
;MAPLLVEDRPSFRLQLAEAKRLGVGGVSVDVWWGMVEAEADQVFDWRYYDDIFADISAAGLNIVPIMSFHQCGGNVGDNCNIPLPGWIWQHYINKGITQTDLQYKSEYGNYSAETVSLWADHVVIQQYSEFIQAFSQHFQHLSNRLAEINISMGPAGELRYPSYNSHDDGKSAYPTRGSFQAYSTLAVQDFRQAMQSKYGDIVKLNASWNTQHTDFKEVMPPLDGNQFINSGQHRYSQYGKDFIDWYHLSLIAHGNRMLKAADAALADTFNAVPLGYKIPGIHWKMAIDDYSARSAELAAGLLHSDWPYHEGNGYGYIHMVAVAKQLNSKQAGSSQPGHKQRQVILHFTALEMQDSPMPPSYSMAKTLVRWLGEEAKRQQATIKGENALSAGVEHVSGWDNMQQALQNSHYSGLTILRLEQVTNNETGKQGLKTLIQTK
;
A
#
# COMPACT_ATOMS: atom_id res chain seq x y z
N MET A 1 13.84 -7.82 4.99
CA MET A 1 14.09 -6.61 4.17
C MET A 1 15.47 -6.04 4.47
N ALA A 2 16.13 -5.45 3.47
CA ALA A 2 17.32 -4.62 3.69
C ALA A 2 16.99 -3.41 4.59
N PRO A 3 18.02 -2.75 5.18
CA PRO A 3 17.87 -1.41 5.73
C PRO A 3 17.26 -0.44 4.70
N LEU A 4 16.56 0.61 5.16
CA LEU A 4 16.00 1.65 4.28
C LEU A 4 17.08 2.31 3.41
N LEU A 5 18.27 2.48 3.99
CA LEU A 5 19.52 2.81 3.30
C LEU A 5 20.65 1.95 3.88
N VAL A 6 21.48 1.40 3.00
CA VAL A 6 22.68 0.63 3.38
C VAL A 6 23.86 1.59 3.40
N GLU A 7 24.21 2.09 4.58
CA GLU A 7 25.36 2.99 4.77
C GLU A 7 26.66 2.22 5.02
N ASP A 8 26.59 1.07 5.72
CA ASP A 8 27.73 0.19 6.01
C ASP A 8 27.61 -1.12 5.20
N ARG A 9 28.18 -1.12 3.99
CA ARG A 9 28.19 -2.28 3.11
C ARG A 9 28.95 -3.49 3.68
N PRO A 10 30.11 -3.36 4.36
CA PRO A 10 30.74 -4.48 5.05
C PRO A 10 29.83 -5.18 6.05
N SER A 11 29.14 -4.44 6.92
CA SER A 11 28.14 -4.98 7.84
C SER A 11 26.98 -5.64 7.12
N PHE A 12 26.44 -4.99 6.08
CA PHE A 12 25.36 -5.54 5.26
C PHE A 12 25.73 -6.90 4.64
N ARG A 13 26.93 -7.05 4.09
CA ARG A 13 27.42 -8.34 3.55
C ARG A 13 27.46 -9.44 4.59
N LEU A 14 27.88 -9.13 5.84
CA LEU A 14 27.85 -10.09 6.95
C LEU A 14 26.41 -10.51 7.29
N GLN A 15 25.49 -9.56 7.32
CA GLN A 15 24.07 -9.83 7.56
C GLN A 15 23.46 -10.69 6.42
N LEU A 16 23.82 -10.44 5.17
CA LEU A 16 23.40 -11.25 4.03
C LEU A 16 23.91 -12.69 4.13
N ALA A 17 25.17 -12.87 4.49
CA ALA A 17 25.77 -14.19 4.69
C ALA A 17 25.06 -14.95 5.81
N GLU A 18 24.75 -14.28 6.92
CA GLU A 18 24.00 -14.86 8.03
C GLU A 18 22.57 -15.20 7.64
N ALA A 19 21.86 -14.32 6.93
CA ALA A 19 20.53 -14.60 6.42
C ALA A 19 20.52 -15.85 5.50
N LYS A 20 21.49 -15.96 4.62
CA LYS A 20 21.67 -17.15 3.77
C LYS A 20 21.88 -18.41 4.59
N ARG A 21 22.74 -18.34 5.61
CA ARG A 21 23.02 -19.46 6.54
C ARG A 21 21.76 -19.91 7.29
N LEU A 22 20.89 -18.97 7.63
CA LEU A 22 19.61 -19.23 8.29
C LEU A 22 18.54 -19.81 7.35
N GLY A 23 18.77 -19.82 6.02
CA GLY A 23 17.85 -20.39 5.03
C GLY A 23 16.93 -19.37 4.35
N VAL A 24 17.21 -18.06 4.48
CA VAL A 24 16.47 -17.02 3.76
C VAL A 24 16.61 -17.20 2.25
N GLY A 25 15.50 -17.08 1.51
CA GLY A 25 15.48 -17.22 0.05
C GLY A 25 15.86 -15.95 -0.70
N GLY A 26 15.55 -14.76 -0.14
CA GLY A 26 15.79 -13.48 -0.80
C GLY A 26 15.67 -12.29 0.13
N VAL A 27 15.99 -11.11 -0.38
CA VAL A 27 15.96 -9.84 0.35
C VAL A 27 15.13 -8.81 -0.43
N SER A 28 14.17 -8.18 0.25
CA SER A 28 13.42 -7.05 -0.31
C SER A 28 14.23 -5.76 -0.13
N VAL A 29 14.23 -4.92 -1.17
CA VAL A 29 14.99 -3.65 -1.22
C VAL A 29 14.10 -2.55 -1.77
N ASP A 30 13.96 -1.45 -1.04
CA ASP A 30 13.30 -0.25 -1.55
C ASP A 30 14.16 0.41 -2.62
N VAL A 31 13.58 0.56 -3.82
CA VAL A 31 14.19 1.29 -4.95
C VAL A 31 13.55 2.68 -4.99
N TRP A 32 14.18 3.62 -4.28
CA TRP A 32 13.63 4.95 -4.04
C TRP A 32 13.63 5.81 -5.30
N TRP A 33 12.44 6.15 -5.77
CA TRP A 33 12.27 7.04 -6.92
C TRP A 33 12.98 8.38 -6.72
N GLY A 34 12.81 8.98 -5.53
CA GLY A 34 13.45 10.24 -5.16
C GLY A 34 14.97 10.21 -5.05
N MET A 35 15.58 9.02 -5.03
CA MET A 35 17.03 8.86 -5.03
C MET A 35 17.57 8.58 -6.43
N VAL A 36 16.89 7.73 -7.18
CA VAL A 36 17.35 7.31 -8.51
C VAL A 36 17.12 8.38 -9.56
N GLU A 37 15.99 9.07 -9.52
CA GLU A 37 15.59 10.08 -10.49
C GLU A 37 15.50 11.48 -9.85
N ALA A 38 16.47 11.79 -8.99
CA ALA A 38 16.46 13.00 -8.16
C ALA A 38 16.63 14.29 -8.95
N GLU A 39 17.48 14.28 -9.99
CA GLU A 39 17.94 15.48 -10.69
C GLU A 39 16.91 16.03 -11.67
N ALA A 40 16.38 15.18 -12.54
CA ALA A 40 15.41 15.56 -13.56
C ALA A 40 14.72 14.31 -14.13
N ASP A 41 13.59 14.54 -14.80
CA ASP A 41 12.87 13.53 -15.57
C ASP A 41 13.80 12.81 -16.57
N GLN A 42 13.74 11.46 -16.59
CA GLN A 42 14.57 10.57 -17.41
C GLN A 42 16.09 10.59 -17.10
N VAL A 43 16.51 11.14 -15.96
CA VAL A 43 17.91 11.13 -15.51
C VAL A 43 18.07 10.18 -14.32
N PHE A 44 18.48 8.95 -14.59
CA PHE A 44 18.53 7.85 -13.63
C PHE A 44 19.95 7.58 -13.13
N ASP A 45 20.14 7.55 -11.82
CA ASP A 45 21.39 7.13 -11.16
C ASP A 45 21.19 5.78 -10.43
N TRP A 46 21.65 4.71 -11.04
CA TRP A 46 21.53 3.36 -10.52
C TRP A 46 22.73 2.89 -9.68
N ARG A 47 23.80 3.67 -9.56
CA ARG A 47 25.07 3.23 -8.93
C ARG A 47 24.90 2.62 -7.56
N TYR A 48 24.06 3.20 -6.71
CA TYR A 48 23.78 2.65 -5.38
C TYR A 48 23.16 1.24 -5.49
N TYR A 49 22.18 1.04 -6.37
CA TYR A 49 21.49 -0.23 -6.53
C TYR A 49 22.32 -1.27 -7.27
N ASP A 50 23.21 -0.88 -8.18
CA ASP A 50 24.22 -1.77 -8.78
C ASP A 50 25.04 -2.45 -7.68
N ASP A 51 25.49 -1.68 -6.70
CA ASP A 51 26.28 -2.14 -5.57
C ASP A 51 25.47 -3.06 -4.64
N ILE A 52 24.26 -2.68 -4.26
CA ILE A 52 23.41 -3.44 -3.33
C ILE A 52 22.96 -4.77 -3.95
N PHE A 53 22.54 -4.75 -5.20
CA PHE A 53 22.11 -5.98 -5.89
C PHE A 53 23.27 -6.93 -6.20
N ALA A 54 24.47 -6.39 -6.43
CA ALA A 54 25.68 -7.21 -6.53
C ALA A 54 26.00 -7.91 -5.21
N ASP A 55 25.91 -7.19 -4.07
CA ASP A 55 26.15 -7.77 -2.75
C ASP A 55 25.14 -8.88 -2.39
N ILE A 56 23.84 -8.67 -2.67
CA ILE A 56 22.79 -9.68 -2.46
C ILE A 56 23.01 -10.91 -3.36
N SER A 57 23.35 -10.67 -4.62
CA SER A 57 23.63 -11.74 -5.59
C SER A 57 24.86 -12.56 -5.22
N ALA A 58 25.91 -11.89 -4.75
CA ALA A 58 27.14 -12.55 -4.28
C ALA A 58 26.88 -13.43 -3.05
N ALA A 59 25.95 -13.07 -2.18
CA ALA A 59 25.50 -13.90 -1.07
C ALA A 59 24.62 -15.10 -1.49
N GLY A 60 24.31 -15.24 -2.78
CA GLY A 60 23.45 -16.31 -3.31
C GLY A 60 21.98 -16.17 -2.93
N LEU A 61 21.52 -14.94 -2.66
CA LEU A 61 20.15 -14.60 -2.33
C LEU A 61 19.41 -14.05 -3.57
N ASN A 62 18.10 -14.24 -3.60
CA ASN A 62 17.24 -13.58 -4.57
C ASN A 62 16.94 -12.12 -4.14
N ILE A 63 16.51 -11.32 -5.09
CA ILE A 63 16.19 -9.91 -4.90
C ILE A 63 14.68 -9.73 -5.08
N VAL A 64 14.07 -8.95 -4.19
CA VAL A 64 12.69 -8.48 -4.33
C VAL A 64 12.72 -6.95 -4.31
N PRO A 65 12.90 -6.28 -5.46
CA PRO A 65 12.87 -4.83 -5.51
C PRO A 65 11.44 -4.32 -5.25
N ILE A 66 11.35 -3.22 -4.53
CA ILE A 66 10.12 -2.47 -4.29
C ILE A 66 10.25 -1.16 -5.05
N MET A 67 9.42 -0.92 -6.07
CA MET A 67 9.39 0.35 -6.79
C MET A 67 8.78 1.40 -5.88
N SER A 68 9.62 2.13 -5.12
CA SER A 68 9.20 3.00 -4.01
C SER A 68 8.85 4.41 -4.50
N PHE A 69 7.58 4.60 -4.91
CA PHE A 69 7.00 5.87 -5.35
C PHE A 69 6.45 6.71 -4.20
N HIS A 70 7.00 6.56 -3.02
CA HIS A 70 6.68 7.30 -1.81
C HIS A 70 7.96 7.83 -1.16
N GLN A 71 7.83 8.80 -0.27
CA GLN A 71 8.99 9.29 0.48
C GLN A 71 9.45 8.28 1.52
N CYS A 72 10.74 8.27 1.84
CA CYS A 72 11.26 7.69 3.07
C CYS A 72 11.32 8.78 4.12
N GLY A 73 10.72 8.53 5.27
CA GLY A 73 10.64 9.49 6.38
C GLY A 73 9.21 9.93 6.68
N GLY A 74 8.96 10.17 7.96
CA GLY A 74 7.65 10.59 8.47
C GLY A 74 6.72 9.45 8.90
N ASN A 75 7.08 8.18 8.64
CA ASN A 75 6.34 7.03 9.16
C ASN A 75 7.05 6.41 10.36
N VAL A 76 6.31 5.62 11.14
CA VAL A 76 6.86 4.92 12.31
C VAL A 76 7.98 3.97 11.88
N GLY A 77 9.15 4.11 12.50
CA GLY A 77 10.33 3.28 12.21
C GLY A 77 11.20 3.75 11.05
N ASP A 78 10.85 4.85 10.38
CA ASP A 78 11.71 5.45 9.37
C ASP A 78 12.91 6.14 10.03
N ASN A 79 14.11 5.82 9.54
CA ASN A 79 15.37 6.45 9.92
C ASN A 79 16.05 7.13 8.71
N CYS A 80 15.30 7.49 7.71
CA CYS A 80 15.74 8.09 6.45
C CYS A 80 14.98 9.36 6.14
N ASN A 81 15.50 10.14 5.20
CA ASN A 81 14.84 11.31 4.64
C ASN A 81 15.10 11.36 3.13
N ILE A 82 14.25 10.70 2.36
CA ILE A 82 14.31 10.70 0.89
C ILE A 82 12.95 11.18 0.39
N PRO A 83 12.82 12.45 -0.01
CA PRO A 83 11.59 12.96 -0.60
C PRO A 83 11.35 12.35 -1.99
N LEU A 84 10.16 12.57 -2.53
CA LEU A 84 9.90 12.35 -3.95
C LEU A 84 10.82 13.25 -4.80
N PRO A 85 11.08 12.90 -6.09
CA PRO A 85 11.87 13.76 -6.97
C PRO A 85 11.30 15.18 -6.99
N GLY A 86 12.13 16.18 -6.68
CA GLY A 86 11.64 17.57 -6.55
C GLY A 86 11.02 18.15 -7.82
N TRP A 87 11.46 17.66 -8.99
CA TRP A 87 10.98 18.10 -10.29
C TRP A 87 9.51 17.72 -10.55
N ILE A 88 8.99 16.64 -9.95
CA ILE A 88 7.61 16.17 -10.21
C ILE A 88 6.56 17.22 -9.89
N TRP A 89 6.79 18.02 -8.86
CA TRP A 89 5.85 19.03 -8.38
C TRP A 89 5.63 20.18 -9.36
N GLN A 90 6.56 20.39 -10.29
CA GLN A 90 6.50 21.45 -11.32
C GLN A 90 6.35 20.88 -12.74
N HIS A 91 6.50 19.56 -12.92
CA HIS A 91 6.56 18.91 -14.22
C HIS A 91 5.31 19.19 -15.09
N TYR A 92 4.15 19.30 -14.48
CA TYR A 92 2.88 19.45 -15.18
C TYR A 92 2.33 20.88 -15.16
N ILE A 93 3.11 21.88 -14.70
CA ILE A 93 2.64 23.28 -14.61
C ILE A 93 2.20 23.84 -15.96
N ASN A 94 2.88 23.46 -17.04
CA ASN A 94 2.54 23.85 -18.41
C ASN A 94 1.24 23.20 -18.93
N LYS A 95 0.74 22.18 -18.23
CA LYS A 95 -0.57 21.55 -18.49
C LYS A 95 -1.66 22.10 -17.57
N GLY A 96 -1.36 23.15 -16.79
CA GLY A 96 -2.29 23.75 -15.84
C GLY A 96 -2.49 22.95 -14.55
N ILE A 97 -1.63 21.97 -14.26
CA ILE A 97 -1.67 21.16 -13.03
C ILE A 97 -0.60 21.68 -12.09
N THR A 98 -1.01 22.17 -10.94
CA THR A 98 -0.14 22.73 -9.91
C THR A 98 0.35 21.69 -8.94
N GLN A 99 1.36 22.04 -8.13
CA GLN A 99 1.81 21.17 -7.03
C GLN A 99 0.67 20.75 -6.11
N THR A 100 -0.24 21.65 -5.76
CA THR A 100 -1.37 21.35 -4.87
C THR A 100 -2.42 20.44 -5.51
N ASP A 101 -2.46 20.33 -6.83
CA ASP A 101 -3.28 19.35 -7.54
C ASP A 101 -2.67 17.95 -7.48
N LEU A 102 -1.32 17.87 -7.45
CA LEU A 102 -0.57 16.63 -7.34
C LEU A 102 -0.53 16.06 -5.92
N GLN A 103 -0.91 16.83 -4.92
CA GLN A 103 -0.87 16.43 -3.51
C GLN A 103 -2.25 16.02 -2.99
N TYR A 104 -2.28 15.07 -2.05
CA TYR A 104 -3.47 14.86 -1.23
C TYR A 104 -3.69 16.08 -0.32
N LYS A 105 -4.95 16.43 -0.08
CA LYS A 105 -5.35 17.43 0.91
C LYS A 105 -6.26 16.79 1.93
N SER A 106 -5.90 16.92 3.20
CA SER A 106 -6.67 16.37 4.30
C SER A 106 -7.93 17.21 4.62
N GLU A 107 -8.84 16.64 5.41
CA GLU A 107 -10.00 17.35 5.97
C GLU A 107 -9.61 18.55 6.85
N TYR A 108 -8.36 18.59 7.34
CA TYR A 108 -7.80 19.70 8.11
C TYR A 108 -7.20 20.80 7.22
N GLY A 109 -7.19 20.61 5.91
CA GLY A 109 -6.70 21.58 4.94
C GLY A 109 -5.21 21.47 4.61
N ASN A 110 -4.48 20.53 5.21
CA ASN A 110 -3.05 20.34 5.00
C ASN A 110 -2.78 19.45 3.77
N TYR A 111 -1.65 19.69 3.12
CA TYR A 111 -1.22 18.94 1.93
C TYR A 111 -0.16 17.91 2.29
N SER A 112 -0.25 16.71 1.69
CA SER A 112 0.74 15.65 1.83
C SER A 112 1.69 15.60 0.65
N ALA A 113 2.99 15.53 0.92
CA ALA A 113 4.03 15.27 -0.07
C ALA A 113 4.58 13.83 -0.01
N GLU A 114 3.97 12.95 0.78
CA GLU A 114 4.44 11.57 0.99
C GLU A 114 4.38 10.73 -0.29
N THR A 115 3.41 11.01 -1.13
CA THR A 115 3.20 10.36 -2.43
C THR A 115 2.37 11.27 -3.31
N VAL A 116 2.43 11.10 -4.62
CA VAL A 116 1.54 11.84 -5.53
C VAL A 116 0.11 11.34 -5.38
N SER A 117 -0.84 12.25 -5.42
CA SER A 117 -2.27 11.96 -5.30
C SER A 117 -2.77 11.07 -6.44
N LEU A 118 -3.53 10.01 -6.11
CA LEU A 118 -4.12 9.11 -7.09
C LEU A 118 -5.08 9.80 -8.09
N TRP A 119 -5.63 10.96 -7.72
CA TRP A 119 -6.47 11.75 -8.64
C TRP A 119 -5.67 12.43 -9.75
N ALA A 120 -4.32 12.44 -9.64
CA ALA A 120 -3.39 12.85 -10.69
C ALA A 120 -2.87 11.69 -11.57
N ASP A 121 -3.36 10.46 -11.38
CA ASP A 121 -2.92 9.26 -12.12
C ASP A 121 -2.95 9.45 -13.64
N HIS A 122 -3.91 10.20 -14.16
CA HIS A 122 -4.08 10.45 -15.59
C HIS A 122 -2.86 11.14 -16.25
N VAL A 123 -1.97 11.72 -15.45
CA VAL A 123 -0.70 12.33 -15.91
C VAL A 123 0.53 11.65 -15.30
N VAL A 124 0.46 11.15 -14.05
CA VAL A 124 1.65 10.71 -13.31
C VAL A 124 1.98 9.23 -13.55
N ILE A 125 1.01 8.38 -13.87
CA ILE A 125 1.28 6.94 -14.13
C ILE A 125 2.32 6.74 -15.23
N GLN A 126 2.42 7.64 -16.19
CA GLN A 126 3.47 7.57 -17.21
C GLN A 126 4.86 7.64 -16.57
N GLN A 127 5.10 8.52 -15.60
CA GLN A 127 6.38 8.65 -14.91
C GLN A 127 6.75 7.35 -14.15
N TYR A 128 5.78 6.74 -13.49
CA TYR A 128 5.99 5.44 -12.85
C TYR A 128 6.32 4.34 -13.85
N SER A 129 5.64 4.33 -15.00
CA SER A 129 5.93 3.37 -16.08
C SER A 129 7.33 3.54 -16.64
N GLU A 130 7.77 4.77 -16.88
CA GLU A 130 9.09 5.11 -17.40
C GLU A 130 10.20 4.71 -16.41
N PHE A 131 10.00 4.97 -15.12
CA PHE A 131 10.91 4.54 -14.07
C PHE A 131 11.04 3.00 -14.02
N ILE A 132 9.91 2.28 -14.04
CA ILE A 132 9.89 0.80 -14.03
C ILE A 132 10.56 0.26 -15.30
N GLN A 133 10.33 0.89 -16.44
CA GLN A 133 10.97 0.49 -17.70
C GLN A 133 12.48 0.72 -17.66
N ALA A 134 12.95 1.87 -17.16
CA ALA A 134 14.37 2.17 -16.98
C ALA A 134 15.01 1.14 -16.02
N PHE A 135 14.36 0.82 -14.90
CA PHE A 135 14.79 -0.26 -13.99
C PHE A 135 14.93 -1.59 -14.74
N SER A 136 13.92 -1.96 -15.52
CA SER A 136 13.91 -3.25 -16.20
C SER A 136 15.01 -3.37 -17.26
N GLN A 137 15.30 -2.30 -17.96
CA GLN A 137 16.38 -2.24 -18.96
C GLN A 137 17.76 -2.31 -18.30
N HIS A 138 17.97 -1.54 -17.22
CA HIS A 138 19.24 -1.48 -16.51
C HIS A 138 19.58 -2.83 -15.84
N PHE A 139 18.62 -3.45 -15.17
CA PHE A 139 18.81 -4.69 -14.41
C PHE A 139 18.37 -5.96 -15.16
N GLN A 140 18.22 -5.94 -16.50
CA GLN A 140 17.81 -7.11 -17.29
C GLN A 140 18.68 -8.36 -17.04
N HIS A 141 19.96 -8.16 -16.73
CA HIS A 141 20.92 -9.22 -16.43
C HIS A 141 20.60 -9.98 -15.14
N LEU A 142 19.73 -9.44 -14.26
CA LEU A 142 19.29 -10.06 -13.00
C LEU A 142 17.97 -10.84 -13.14
N SER A 143 17.48 -11.11 -14.35
CA SER A 143 16.17 -11.75 -14.58
C SER A 143 15.98 -13.09 -13.87
N ASN A 144 17.04 -13.85 -13.65
CA ASN A 144 17.04 -15.12 -12.93
C ASN A 144 17.26 -14.97 -11.39
N ARG A 145 17.41 -13.74 -10.90
CA ARG A 145 17.61 -13.40 -9.49
C ARG A 145 16.42 -12.68 -8.89
N LEU A 146 15.52 -12.14 -9.71
CA LEU A 146 14.33 -11.47 -9.21
C LEU A 146 13.27 -12.51 -8.85
N ALA A 147 12.90 -12.58 -7.57
CA ALA A 147 11.85 -13.48 -7.10
C ALA A 147 10.44 -12.86 -7.24
N GLU A 148 10.34 -11.55 -7.16
CA GLU A 148 9.12 -10.76 -7.21
C GLU A 148 9.49 -9.29 -7.40
N ILE A 149 8.61 -8.46 -7.94
CA ILE A 149 8.74 -6.99 -8.00
C ILE A 149 7.52 -6.39 -7.32
N ASN A 150 7.73 -5.67 -6.21
CA ASN A 150 6.65 -5.00 -5.50
C ASN A 150 6.46 -3.56 -6.01
N ILE A 151 5.20 -3.14 -6.10
CA ILE A 151 4.81 -1.82 -6.58
C ILE A 151 4.25 -1.02 -5.41
N SER A 152 4.90 0.08 -5.07
CA SER A 152 4.39 1.05 -4.12
C SER A 152 3.14 1.75 -4.68
N MET A 153 2.09 1.86 -3.87
CA MET A 153 0.79 2.40 -4.31
C MET A 153 0.26 3.50 -3.39
N GLY A 154 1.11 4.00 -2.49
CA GLY A 154 0.74 5.04 -1.54
C GLY A 154 1.78 5.19 -0.44
N PRO A 155 1.46 5.86 0.66
CA PRO A 155 2.35 6.06 1.80
C PRO A 155 2.92 4.75 2.34
N ALA A 156 4.19 4.73 2.69
CA ALA A 156 4.93 3.53 3.12
C ALA A 156 4.87 2.36 2.12
N GLY A 157 4.61 2.64 0.84
CA GLY A 157 4.46 1.65 -0.21
C GLY A 157 3.12 0.91 -0.23
N GLU A 158 2.20 1.26 0.64
CA GLU A 158 0.93 0.56 0.87
C GLU A 158 -0.21 1.16 0.04
N LEU A 159 -1.13 0.33 -0.42
CA LEU A 159 -2.36 0.78 -1.09
C LEU A 159 -3.31 1.38 -0.06
N ARG A 160 -3.14 2.64 0.25
CA ARG A 160 -3.92 3.46 1.19
C ARG A 160 -3.78 4.94 0.93
N TYR A 161 -4.71 5.71 1.46
CA TYR A 161 -4.55 7.16 1.60
C TYR A 161 -3.61 7.51 2.76
N PRO A 162 -2.95 8.69 2.75
CA PRO A 162 -2.13 9.19 3.86
C PRO A 162 -3.00 9.65 5.05
N SER A 163 -3.89 8.77 5.53
CA SER A 163 -4.92 9.08 6.54
C SER A 163 -4.34 9.29 7.94
N TYR A 164 -3.37 8.46 8.33
CA TYR A 164 -2.53 8.71 9.51
C TYR A 164 -1.17 9.15 9.00
N ASN A 165 -0.71 10.31 9.43
CA ASN A 165 0.38 11.00 8.78
C ASN A 165 1.02 12.06 9.70
N SER A 166 2.11 12.67 9.23
CA SER A 166 2.81 13.76 9.90
C SER A 166 2.34 15.17 9.48
N HIS A 167 1.61 15.31 8.37
CA HIS A 167 1.23 16.61 7.82
C HIS A 167 0.02 17.27 8.50
N ASP A 168 -0.69 16.55 9.37
CA ASP A 168 -1.84 17.08 10.13
C ASP A 168 -1.50 17.49 11.58
N ASP A 169 -0.25 17.84 11.86
CA ASP A 169 0.21 18.34 13.17
C ASP A 169 -0.19 17.43 14.35
N GLY A 170 -0.08 16.11 14.15
CA GLY A 170 -0.43 15.10 15.14
C GLY A 170 -1.92 14.77 15.28
N LYS A 171 -2.82 15.53 14.65
CA LYS A 171 -4.27 15.27 14.71
C LYS A 171 -4.68 13.95 14.11
N SER A 172 -3.90 13.45 13.14
CA SER A 172 -4.12 12.20 12.43
C SER A 172 -3.18 11.07 12.86
N ALA A 173 -2.37 11.29 13.90
CA ALA A 173 -1.41 10.30 14.38
C ALA A 173 -2.10 9.08 15.01
N TYR A 174 -1.42 7.92 14.97
CA TYR A 174 -1.85 6.74 15.71
C TYR A 174 -1.97 7.08 17.23
N PRO A 175 -3.02 6.65 17.91
CA PRO A 175 -4.11 5.77 17.50
C PRO A 175 -5.44 6.52 17.19
N THR A 176 -5.40 7.60 16.44
CA THR A 176 -6.62 8.32 16.02
C THR A 176 -7.30 7.64 14.83
N ARG A 177 -8.50 8.13 14.46
CA ARG A 177 -9.19 7.73 13.22
C ARG A 177 -8.35 8.03 11.97
N GLY A 178 -7.40 8.94 12.07
CA GLY A 178 -6.77 9.54 10.90
C GLY A 178 -7.68 10.58 10.23
N SER A 179 -7.31 11.05 9.06
CA SER A 179 -8.05 12.06 8.31
C SER A 179 -8.41 11.58 6.91
N PHE A 180 -9.61 11.95 6.43
CA PHE A 180 -9.95 11.80 5.03
C PHE A 180 -9.08 12.72 4.17
N GLN A 181 -8.70 12.26 2.97
CA GLN A 181 -7.72 12.93 2.08
C GLN A 181 -8.38 13.43 0.77
N ALA A 182 -9.66 13.70 0.77
CA ALA A 182 -10.49 13.93 -0.41
C ALA A 182 -10.72 15.43 -0.75
N TYR A 183 -9.85 16.35 -0.32
CA TYR A 183 -10.15 17.79 -0.35
C TYR A 183 -9.25 18.60 -1.29
N SER A 184 -8.39 17.96 -2.08
CA SER A 184 -7.69 18.62 -3.18
C SER A 184 -8.65 18.97 -4.33
N THR A 185 -8.28 19.91 -5.18
CA THR A 185 -9.11 20.33 -6.32
C THR A 185 -9.51 19.14 -7.19
N LEU A 186 -8.54 18.29 -7.56
CA LEU A 186 -8.81 17.11 -8.39
C LEU A 186 -9.70 16.08 -7.70
N ALA A 187 -9.52 15.86 -6.40
CA ALA A 187 -10.37 14.94 -5.63
C ALA A 187 -11.83 15.40 -5.61
N VAL A 188 -12.07 16.68 -5.32
CA VAL A 188 -13.42 17.26 -5.30
C VAL A 188 -14.07 17.23 -6.68
N GLN A 189 -13.31 17.51 -7.75
CA GLN A 189 -13.82 17.42 -9.12
C GLN A 189 -14.20 15.99 -9.49
N ASP A 190 -13.35 15.01 -9.14
CA ASP A 190 -13.62 13.59 -9.40
C ASP A 190 -14.87 13.11 -8.65
N PHE A 191 -15.00 13.48 -7.36
CA PHE A 191 -16.22 13.16 -6.59
C PHE A 191 -17.48 13.73 -7.22
N ARG A 192 -17.48 15.00 -7.65
CA ARG A 192 -18.58 15.64 -8.35
C ARG A 192 -18.94 14.90 -9.64
N GLN A 193 -17.93 14.57 -10.44
CA GLN A 193 -18.11 13.85 -11.68
C GLN A 193 -18.68 12.44 -11.45
N ALA A 194 -18.20 11.74 -10.43
CA ALA A 194 -18.71 10.43 -10.05
C ALA A 194 -20.20 10.51 -9.65
N MET A 195 -20.58 11.52 -8.86
CA MET A 195 -21.97 11.72 -8.45
C MET A 195 -22.85 12.15 -9.63
N GLN A 196 -22.34 12.99 -10.51
CA GLN A 196 -23.05 13.36 -11.75
C GLN A 196 -23.25 12.14 -12.65
N SER A 197 -22.25 11.28 -12.78
CA SER A 197 -22.35 10.04 -13.56
C SER A 197 -23.35 9.07 -12.95
N LYS A 198 -23.41 8.97 -11.62
CA LYS A 198 -24.31 8.08 -10.89
C LYS A 198 -25.77 8.51 -10.98
N TYR A 199 -26.04 9.80 -10.78
CA TYR A 199 -27.42 10.31 -10.66
C TYR A 199 -27.98 10.92 -11.96
N GLY A 200 -27.12 11.39 -12.86
CA GLY A 200 -27.47 12.04 -14.11
C GLY A 200 -27.92 13.49 -13.97
N ASP A 201 -28.74 13.81 -12.98
CA ASP A 201 -29.17 15.17 -12.67
C ASP A 201 -29.24 15.45 -11.17
N ILE A 202 -29.19 16.74 -10.81
CA ILE A 202 -29.13 17.19 -9.42
C ILE A 202 -30.42 16.91 -8.63
N VAL A 203 -31.56 16.82 -9.31
CA VAL A 203 -32.87 16.57 -8.66
C VAL A 203 -32.88 15.14 -8.11
N LYS A 204 -32.38 14.18 -8.87
CA LYS A 204 -32.28 12.78 -8.41
C LYS A 204 -31.29 12.63 -7.26
N LEU A 205 -30.13 13.32 -7.32
CA LEU A 205 -29.19 13.35 -6.21
C LEU A 205 -29.86 13.91 -4.95
N ASN A 206 -30.52 15.07 -5.05
CA ASN A 206 -31.19 15.71 -3.93
C ASN A 206 -32.27 14.81 -3.31
N ALA A 207 -33.06 14.14 -4.14
CA ALA A 207 -34.07 13.19 -3.66
C ALA A 207 -33.42 12.02 -2.90
N SER A 208 -32.25 11.54 -3.34
CA SER A 208 -31.53 10.43 -2.72
C SER A 208 -30.82 10.82 -1.44
N TRP A 209 -30.21 12.01 -1.40
CA TRP A 209 -29.44 12.50 -0.26
C TRP A 209 -30.27 13.31 0.74
N ASN A 210 -31.51 13.65 0.38
CA ASN A 210 -32.35 14.58 1.13
C ASN A 210 -31.70 15.96 1.28
N THR A 211 -31.23 16.52 0.15
CA THR A 211 -30.57 17.83 0.05
C THR A 211 -31.29 18.76 -0.93
N GLN A 212 -30.80 20.00 -1.06
CA GLN A 212 -31.37 21.02 -1.95
C GLN A 212 -30.26 21.74 -2.75
N HIS A 213 -29.27 20.99 -3.23
CA HIS A 213 -28.22 21.54 -4.09
C HIS A 213 -28.81 22.10 -5.38
N THR A 214 -28.27 23.23 -5.83
CA THR A 214 -28.69 23.87 -7.09
C THR A 214 -28.00 23.25 -8.31
N ASP A 215 -26.74 22.81 -8.12
CA ASP A 215 -25.97 22.08 -9.13
C ASP A 215 -24.90 21.16 -8.48
N PHE A 216 -24.20 20.37 -9.31
CA PHE A 216 -23.14 19.46 -8.84
C PHE A 216 -21.92 20.18 -8.28
N LYS A 217 -21.74 21.50 -8.49
CA LYS A 217 -20.62 22.27 -7.91
C LYS A 217 -20.73 22.40 -6.38
N GLU A 218 -21.94 22.24 -5.85
CA GLU A 218 -22.18 22.26 -4.40
C GLU A 218 -21.90 20.91 -3.73
N VAL A 219 -21.71 19.85 -4.51
CA VAL A 219 -21.39 18.52 -3.99
C VAL A 219 -19.96 18.51 -3.46
N MET A 220 -19.80 18.17 -2.18
CA MET A 220 -18.51 18.17 -1.46
C MET A 220 -18.35 16.88 -0.65
N PRO A 221 -17.09 16.44 -0.39
CA PRO A 221 -16.79 15.50 0.67
C PRO A 221 -17.26 16.01 2.06
N PRO A 222 -17.37 15.15 3.08
CA PRO A 222 -17.79 15.55 4.42
C PRO A 222 -16.95 16.71 4.99
N LEU A 223 -17.59 17.80 5.38
CA LEU A 223 -16.88 18.99 5.89
C LEU A 223 -16.30 18.79 7.30
N ASP A 224 -16.90 17.88 8.07
CA ASP A 224 -16.42 17.47 9.40
C ASP A 224 -16.43 15.93 9.44
N GLY A 225 -15.23 15.34 9.28
CA GLY A 225 -15.08 13.89 9.29
C GLY A 225 -15.41 13.24 10.62
N ASN A 226 -15.24 13.94 11.76
CA ASN A 226 -15.60 13.42 13.07
C ASN A 226 -17.13 13.38 13.24
N GLN A 227 -17.83 14.45 12.88
CA GLN A 227 -19.28 14.45 12.88
C GLN A 227 -19.83 13.40 11.93
N PHE A 228 -19.28 13.29 10.71
CA PHE A 228 -19.67 12.31 9.70
C PHE A 228 -19.60 10.87 10.21
N ILE A 229 -18.54 10.52 10.92
CA ILE A 229 -18.36 9.19 11.53
C ILE A 229 -19.25 9.01 12.75
N ASN A 230 -19.17 9.93 13.75
CA ASN A 230 -19.81 9.77 15.05
C ASN A 230 -21.34 9.83 15.00
N SER A 231 -21.90 10.50 14.00
CA SER A 231 -23.35 10.48 13.75
C SER A 231 -23.86 9.22 13.06
N GLY A 232 -22.98 8.35 12.58
CA GLY A 232 -23.34 7.20 11.77
C GLY A 232 -23.73 7.54 10.32
N GLN A 233 -23.54 8.78 9.88
CA GLN A 233 -23.89 9.22 8.52
C GLN A 233 -23.22 8.36 7.45
N HIS A 234 -21.96 7.97 7.66
CA HIS A 234 -21.20 7.09 6.76
C HIS A 234 -21.82 5.70 6.54
N ARG A 235 -22.68 5.23 7.45
CA ARG A 235 -23.33 3.89 7.37
C ARG A 235 -24.78 3.97 6.90
N TYR A 236 -25.50 5.01 7.32
CA TYR A 236 -26.97 5.03 7.23
C TYR A 236 -27.53 6.05 6.25
N SER A 237 -26.76 7.09 5.89
CA SER A 237 -27.20 8.02 4.85
C SER A 237 -26.75 7.57 3.45
N GLN A 238 -27.53 7.89 2.41
CA GLN A 238 -27.12 7.61 1.03
C GLN A 238 -25.88 8.44 0.64
N TYR A 239 -25.82 9.72 1.07
CA TYR A 239 -24.62 10.54 0.91
C TYR A 239 -23.37 9.88 1.49
N GLY A 240 -23.48 9.35 2.71
CA GLY A 240 -22.35 8.70 3.39
C GLY A 240 -21.87 7.45 2.66
N LYS A 241 -22.80 6.61 2.21
CA LYS A 241 -22.49 5.42 1.40
C LYS A 241 -21.81 5.81 0.07
N ASP A 242 -22.34 6.81 -0.62
CA ASP A 242 -21.82 7.28 -1.90
C ASP A 242 -20.38 7.82 -1.75
N PHE A 243 -20.12 8.59 -0.67
CA PHE A 243 -18.80 9.11 -0.40
C PHE A 243 -17.81 7.98 -0.07
N ILE A 244 -18.16 7.06 0.82
CA ILE A 244 -17.28 5.95 1.22
C ILE A 244 -17.00 5.03 0.01
N ASP A 245 -18.01 4.70 -0.79
CA ASP A 245 -17.82 3.85 -1.97
C ASP A 245 -16.95 4.54 -3.03
N TRP A 246 -17.19 5.82 -3.32
CA TRP A 246 -16.34 6.57 -4.23
C TRP A 246 -14.89 6.63 -3.74
N TYR A 247 -14.68 6.92 -2.46
CA TYR A 247 -13.35 7.03 -1.84
C TYR A 247 -12.61 5.69 -1.88
N HIS A 248 -13.26 4.62 -1.48
CA HIS A 248 -12.74 3.26 -1.55
C HIS A 248 -12.44 2.82 -3.00
N LEU A 249 -13.40 2.96 -3.90
CA LEU A 249 -13.26 2.51 -5.29
C LEU A 249 -12.22 3.32 -6.07
N SER A 250 -12.01 4.59 -5.74
CA SER A 250 -10.91 5.40 -6.30
C SER A 250 -9.55 4.79 -5.95
N LEU A 251 -9.36 4.33 -4.71
CA LEU A 251 -8.14 3.65 -4.27
C LEU A 251 -7.96 2.29 -5.00
N ILE A 252 -9.02 1.50 -5.12
CA ILE A 252 -8.99 0.23 -5.87
C ILE A 252 -8.64 0.46 -7.35
N ALA A 253 -9.24 1.48 -7.97
CA ALA A 253 -8.95 1.82 -9.35
C ALA A 253 -7.49 2.26 -9.55
N HIS A 254 -6.93 3.01 -8.60
CA HIS A 254 -5.51 3.36 -8.57
C HIS A 254 -4.62 2.11 -8.53
N GLY A 255 -4.82 1.22 -7.58
CA GLY A 255 -4.05 -0.03 -7.48
C GLY A 255 -4.08 -0.83 -8.79
N ASN A 256 -5.24 -0.91 -9.44
CA ASN A 256 -5.40 -1.58 -10.72
C ASN A 256 -4.64 -0.89 -11.86
N ARG A 257 -4.62 0.45 -11.91
CA ARG A 257 -3.85 1.22 -12.90
C ARG A 257 -2.35 1.03 -12.70
N MET A 258 -1.88 1.06 -11.45
CA MET A 258 -0.47 0.86 -11.10
C MET A 258 0.02 -0.53 -11.52
N LEU A 259 -0.73 -1.58 -11.22
CA LEU A 259 -0.36 -2.95 -11.65
C LEU A 259 -0.35 -3.11 -13.17
N LYS A 260 -1.33 -2.54 -13.87
CA LYS A 260 -1.35 -2.57 -15.35
C LYS A 260 -0.17 -1.82 -15.96
N ALA A 261 0.19 -0.67 -15.42
CA ALA A 261 1.32 0.11 -15.86
C ALA A 261 2.64 -0.65 -15.63
N ALA A 262 2.81 -1.26 -14.46
CA ALA A 262 3.98 -2.07 -14.15
C ALA A 262 4.07 -3.33 -15.03
N ASP A 263 2.96 -4.03 -15.24
CA ASP A 263 2.93 -5.22 -16.12
C ASP A 263 3.36 -4.87 -17.54
N ALA A 264 2.86 -3.75 -18.08
CA ALA A 264 3.24 -3.28 -19.42
C ALA A 264 4.72 -2.86 -19.48
N ALA A 265 5.22 -2.13 -18.48
CA ALA A 265 6.61 -1.66 -18.44
C ALA A 265 7.64 -2.81 -18.29
N LEU A 266 7.23 -3.96 -17.75
CA LEU A 266 8.08 -5.14 -17.50
C LEU A 266 7.90 -6.25 -18.55
N ALA A 267 7.04 -6.07 -19.55
CA ALA A 267 6.61 -7.14 -20.47
C ALA A 267 7.77 -7.75 -21.25
N ASP A 268 8.72 -6.94 -21.69
CA ASP A 268 9.81 -7.39 -22.55
C ASP A 268 10.97 -8.06 -21.80
N THR A 269 11.15 -7.74 -20.51
CA THR A 269 12.34 -8.12 -19.74
C THR A 269 12.02 -9.11 -18.61
N PHE A 270 10.99 -8.82 -17.81
CA PHE A 270 10.65 -9.58 -16.62
C PHE A 270 9.24 -10.15 -16.66
N ASN A 271 8.78 -10.59 -17.82
CA ASN A 271 7.40 -11.05 -18.04
C ASN A 271 6.96 -12.23 -17.15
N ALA A 272 7.90 -13.05 -16.66
CA ALA A 272 7.63 -14.19 -15.78
C ALA A 272 7.76 -13.86 -14.28
N VAL A 273 8.28 -12.66 -13.91
CA VAL A 273 8.46 -12.27 -12.52
C VAL A 273 7.12 -11.81 -11.94
N PRO A 274 6.65 -12.39 -10.82
CA PRO A 274 5.42 -11.94 -10.17
C PRO A 274 5.48 -10.47 -9.75
N LEU A 275 4.32 -9.80 -9.75
CA LEU A 275 4.17 -8.48 -9.11
C LEU A 275 3.61 -8.64 -7.71
N GLY A 276 4.01 -7.76 -6.81
CA GLY A 276 3.44 -7.64 -5.48
C GLY A 276 2.85 -6.26 -5.23
N TYR A 277 1.85 -6.18 -4.37
CA TYR A 277 1.38 -4.94 -3.76
C TYR A 277 1.09 -5.16 -2.29
N LYS A 278 1.19 -4.09 -1.50
CA LYS A 278 1.02 -4.14 -0.04
C LYS A 278 -0.23 -3.38 0.37
N ILE A 279 -0.96 -3.91 1.34
CA ILE A 279 -2.03 -3.20 2.06
C ILE A 279 -1.64 -3.07 3.54
N PRO A 280 -2.06 -1.97 4.21
CA PRO A 280 -1.64 -1.68 5.58
C PRO A 280 -2.35 -2.55 6.60
N GLY A 281 -1.66 -2.83 7.70
CA GLY A 281 -2.24 -3.39 8.90
C GLY A 281 -2.86 -2.31 9.81
N ILE A 282 -3.88 -1.60 9.35
CA ILE A 282 -4.60 -0.65 10.20
C ILE A 282 -5.45 -1.41 11.21
N HIS A 283 -4.83 -1.77 12.32
CA HIS A 283 -5.39 -2.71 13.29
C HIS A 283 -6.16 -2.05 14.44
N TRP A 284 -6.06 -0.73 14.60
CA TRP A 284 -6.74 -0.01 15.70
C TRP A 284 -8.20 0.27 15.35
N LYS A 285 -9.06 -0.44 16.06
CA LYS A 285 -10.50 -0.44 15.78
C LYS A 285 -11.22 0.85 16.21
N MET A 286 -10.60 1.69 17.02
CA MET A 286 -11.10 2.94 17.62
C MET A 286 -12.16 2.74 18.69
N ALA A 287 -13.09 1.79 18.52
CA ALA A 287 -14.16 1.46 19.46
C ALA A 287 -14.59 0.00 19.29
N ILE A 288 -15.37 -0.52 20.21
CA ILE A 288 -15.88 -1.88 20.15
C ILE A 288 -17.18 -1.94 19.32
N ASP A 289 -18.21 -1.17 19.70
CA ASP A 289 -19.58 -1.32 19.19
C ASP A 289 -20.29 0.00 18.88
N ASP A 290 -19.58 1.07 18.51
CA ASP A 290 -20.17 2.33 18.11
C ASP A 290 -19.88 2.69 16.64
N TYR A 291 -20.34 3.87 16.21
CA TYR A 291 -20.15 4.33 14.84
C TYR A 291 -18.70 4.63 14.49
N SER A 292 -17.83 4.86 15.48
CA SER A 292 -16.40 5.10 15.27
C SER A 292 -15.60 3.79 15.05
N ALA A 293 -16.21 2.63 15.32
CA ALA A 293 -15.55 1.35 15.11
C ALA A 293 -15.15 1.18 13.65
N ARG A 294 -13.87 0.84 13.42
CA ARG A 294 -13.22 0.67 12.10
C ARG A 294 -13.10 1.96 11.26
N SER A 295 -13.28 3.12 11.89
CA SER A 295 -13.18 4.42 11.18
C SER A 295 -11.78 4.74 10.68
N ALA A 296 -10.73 4.21 11.30
CA ALA A 296 -9.36 4.37 10.83
C ALA A 296 -9.14 3.68 9.46
N GLU A 297 -9.72 2.51 9.27
CA GLU A 297 -9.70 1.79 7.99
C GLU A 297 -10.51 2.52 6.92
N LEU A 298 -11.67 3.11 7.29
CA LEU A 298 -12.47 3.95 6.39
C LEU A 298 -11.69 5.19 5.93
N ALA A 299 -11.04 5.90 6.85
CA ALA A 299 -10.23 7.08 6.51
C ALA A 299 -9.03 6.73 5.61
N ALA A 300 -8.50 5.52 5.71
CA ALA A 300 -7.45 5.01 4.83
C ALA A 300 -7.96 4.48 3.47
N GLY A 301 -9.29 4.46 3.26
CA GLY A 301 -9.90 4.00 2.02
C GLY A 301 -10.01 2.47 1.87
N LEU A 302 -9.80 1.70 2.93
CA LEU A 302 -9.71 0.24 2.85
C LEU A 302 -11.06 -0.46 2.78
N LEU A 303 -12.12 0.18 3.30
CA LEU A 303 -13.44 -0.42 3.44
C LEU A 303 -14.47 0.26 2.55
N HIS A 304 -15.37 -0.54 1.97
CA HIS A 304 -16.56 -0.08 1.25
C HIS A 304 -17.72 0.22 2.22
N SER A 305 -18.83 0.76 1.70
CA SER A 305 -19.97 1.20 2.52
C SER A 305 -20.90 0.07 2.99
N ASP A 306 -20.71 -1.16 2.52
CA ASP A 306 -21.62 -2.30 2.78
C ASP A 306 -21.45 -2.85 4.21
N TRP A 307 -22.04 -2.14 5.14
CA TRP A 307 -22.10 -2.50 6.56
C TRP A 307 -23.34 -3.37 6.86
N PRO A 308 -23.27 -4.39 7.75
CA PRO A 308 -22.14 -4.79 8.59
C PRO A 308 -21.09 -5.65 7.85
N TYR A 309 -19.84 -5.53 8.30
CA TYR A 309 -18.75 -6.33 7.75
C TYR A 309 -18.76 -7.74 8.32
N HIS A 310 -18.81 -8.74 7.44
CA HIS A 310 -18.88 -10.16 7.75
C HIS A 310 -18.14 -10.99 6.68
N GLU A 311 -18.06 -12.30 6.87
CA GLU A 311 -17.36 -13.20 5.94
C GLU A 311 -17.81 -13.02 4.47
N GLY A 312 -19.12 -12.91 4.24
CA GLY A 312 -19.69 -12.81 2.88
C GLY A 312 -19.23 -11.58 2.09
N ASN A 313 -18.84 -10.48 2.75
CA ASN A 313 -18.27 -9.29 2.14
C ASN A 313 -16.76 -9.13 2.45
N GLY A 314 -16.08 -10.24 2.79
CA GLY A 314 -14.64 -10.26 3.08
C GLY A 314 -14.25 -9.38 4.27
N TYR A 315 -15.13 -9.25 5.25
CA TYR A 315 -14.95 -8.36 6.41
C TYR A 315 -14.64 -6.90 6.01
N GLY A 316 -15.11 -6.49 4.82
CA GLY A 316 -14.88 -5.18 4.21
C GLY A 316 -13.70 -5.13 3.22
N TYR A 317 -12.88 -6.16 3.12
CA TYR A 317 -11.66 -6.21 2.30
C TYR A 317 -11.82 -6.88 0.93
N ILE A 318 -13.03 -7.26 0.55
CA ILE A 318 -13.29 -8.00 -0.69
C ILE A 318 -12.65 -7.35 -1.92
N HIS A 319 -12.74 -6.03 -2.08
CA HIS A 319 -12.18 -5.33 -3.22
C HIS A 319 -10.66 -5.16 -3.11
N MET A 320 -10.12 -4.95 -1.90
CA MET A 320 -8.68 -4.87 -1.66
C MET A 320 -7.97 -6.15 -2.07
N VAL A 321 -8.53 -7.31 -1.74
CA VAL A 321 -8.01 -8.62 -2.13
C VAL A 321 -8.21 -8.87 -3.64
N ALA A 322 -9.32 -8.40 -4.22
CA ALA A 322 -9.62 -8.56 -5.64
C ALA A 322 -8.60 -7.88 -6.57
N VAL A 323 -7.86 -6.87 -6.09
CA VAL A 323 -6.77 -6.24 -6.85
C VAL A 323 -5.72 -7.27 -7.31
N ALA A 324 -5.46 -8.32 -6.52
CA ALA A 324 -4.56 -9.42 -6.90
C ALA A 324 -5.00 -10.20 -8.14
N LYS A 325 -6.25 -10.06 -8.56
CA LYS A 325 -6.82 -10.79 -9.72
C LYS A 325 -6.96 -9.95 -10.99
N GLN A 326 -6.64 -8.67 -10.94
CA GLN A 326 -6.92 -7.74 -12.04
C GLN A 326 -6.14 -8.05 -13.33
N LEU A 327 -4.89 -8.49 -13.21
CA LEU A 327 -4.12 -8.94 -14.37
C LEU A 327 -4.59 -10.32 -14.89
N ASN A 328 -5.40 -11.01 -14.08
CA ASN A 328 -5.92 -12.35 -14.36
C ASN A 328 -7.29 -12.33 -15.05
N SER A 329 -8.00 -11.21 -15.05
CA SER A 329 -9.26 -11.09 -15.77
C SER A 329 -8.98 -11.01 -17.27
N LYS A 330 -9.36 -12.02 -18.04
CA LYS A 330 -9.39 -11.96 -19.51
C LYS A 330 -10.15 -10.70 -19.90
N GLN A 331 -9.47 -9.71 -20.47
CA GLN A 331 -10.18 -8.74 -21.28
C GLN A 331 -10.81 -9.54 -22.43
N ALA A 332 -12.11 -9.63 -22.44
CA ALA A 332 -12.85 -10.20 -23.54
C ALA A 332 -12.47 -9.44 -24.82
N GLY A 333 -11.61 -10.02 -25.64
CA GLY A 333 -11.19 -9.43 -26.91
C GLY A 333 -9.68 -9.33 -27.18
N SER A 334 -8.77 -9.57 -26.22
CA SER A 334 -7.32 -9.56 -26.48
C SER A 334 -6.70 -10.95 -26.33
N SER A 335 -6.91 -11.80 -27.31
CA SER A 335 -6.14 -13.03 -27.49
C SER A 335 -4.89 -12.74 -28.32
N GLN A 336 -3.85 -12.16 -27.71
CA GLN A 336 -2.52 -12.31 -28.26
C GLN A 336 -2.00 -13.69 -27.81
N PRO A 337 -1.68 -14.62 -28.74
CA PRO A 337 -1.13 -15.91 -28.40
C PRO A 337 0.28 -15.72 -27.81
N GLY A 338 0.46 -16.11 -26.53
CA GLY A 338 1.79 -16.15 -25.90
C GLY A 338 1.96 -15.35 -24.60
N HIS A 339 1.08 -14.43 -24.23
CA HIS A 339 1.16 -13.76 -22.91
C HIS A 339 0.73 -14.74 -21.81
N LYS A 340 1.71 -15.24 -21.05
CA LYS A 340 1.45 -15.88 -19.78
C LYS A 340 0.92 -14.83 -18.83
N GLN A 341 -0.21 -15.12 -18.23
CA GLN A 341 -0.83 -14.31 -17.18
C GLN A 341 0.13 -14.14 -16.01
N ARG A 342 0.50 -12.88 -15.68
CA ARG A 342 1.42 -12.57 -14.58
C ARG A 342 0.72 -12.75 -13.25
N GLN A 343 1.36 -13.47 -12.34
CA GLN A 343 0.89 -13.60 -10.96
C GLN A 343 1.01 -12.26 -10.23
N VAL A 344 -0.03 -11.91 -9.47
CA VAL A 344 -0.01 -10.79 -8.53
C VAL A 344 -0.14 -11.35 -7.11
N ILE A 345 0.69 -10.87 -6.19
CA ILE A 345 0.78 -11.30 -4.81
C ILE A 345 0.38 -10.15 -3.91
N LEU A 346 -0.59 -10.40 -3.05
CA LEU A 346 -0.97 -9.48 -1.98
C LEU A 346 -0.02 -9.64 -0.80
N HIS A 347 0.53 -8.54 -0.27
CA HIS A 347 1.25 -8.51 0.99
C HIS A 347 0.42 -7.81 2.07
N PHE A 348 0.35 -8.42 3.24
CA PHE A 348 -0.33 -7.85 4.41
C PHE A 348 0.61 -7.79 5.59
N THR A 349 0.58 -6.67 6.30
CA THR A 349 1.44 -6.41 7.46
C THR A 349 0.80 -6.89 8.78
N ALA A 350 1.47 -6.69 9.91
CA ALA A 350 1.00 -6.97 11.28
C ALA A 350 0.93 -8.46 11.68
N LEU A 351 1.66 -9.37 10.99
CA LEU A 351 1.58 -10.81 11.30
C LEU A 351 2.11 -11.17 12.69
N GLU A 352 3.01 -10.39 13.25
CA GLU A 352 3.58 -10.61 14.60
C GLU A 352 2.66 -10.11 15.73
N MET A 353 1.66 -9.29 15.41
CA MET A 353 0.88 -8.56 16.41
C MET A 353 -0.26 -9.39 17.01
N GLN A 354 -0.71 -8.97 18.19
CA GLN A 354 -1.84 -9.54 18.92
C GLN A 354 -3.06 -8.61 18.88
N ASP A 355 -4.24 -9.21 19.08
CA ASP A 355 -5.43 -8.45 19.43
C ASP A 355 -5.31 -7.88 20.86
N SER A 356 -5.91 -6.72 21.09
CA SER A 356 -5.99 -6.12 22.42
C SER A 356 -7.32 -5.37 22.57
N PRO A 357 -8.12 -5.70 23.59
CA PRO A 357 -9.36 -4.96 23.87
C PRO A 357 -9.13 -3.62 24.60
N MET A 358 -7.87 -3.25 24.81
CA MET A 358 -7.53 -2.07 25.59
C MET A 358 -7.67 -0.77 24.78
N PRO A 359 -8.30 0.27 25.38
CA PRO A 359 -8.27 1.60 24.79
C PRO A 359 -6.84 2.17 24.77
N PRO A 360 -6.55 3.18 23.93
CA PRO A 360 -7.46 3.80 22.98
C PRO A 360 -7.58 3.08 21.63
N SER A 361 -6.70 2.12 21.33
CA SER A 361 -6.63 1.51 20.00
C SER A 361 -7.62 0.37 19.78
N TYR A 362 -7.91 -0.44 20.79
CA TYR A 362 -8.72 -1.66 20.61
C TYR A 362 -8.22 -2.52 19.45
N SER A 363 -6.92 -2.87 19.49
CA SER A 363 -6.25 -3.56 18.39
C SER A 363 -6.94 -4.88 18.00
N MET A 364 -7.12 -5.10 16.70
CA MET A 364 -7.62 -6.33 16.11
C MET A 364 -6.63 -6.93 15.09
N ALA A 365 -5.32 -6.76 15.31
CA ALA A 365 -4.27 -7.12 14.37
C ALA A 365 -4.32 -8.60 13.98
N LYS A 366 -4.36 -9.51 14.94
CA LYS A 366 -4.44 -10.96 14.71
C LYS A 366 -5.75 -11.36 14.02
N THR A 367 -6.85 -10.70 14.37
CA THR A 367 -8.14 -10.90 13.72
C THR A 367 -8.08 -10.47 12.24
N LEU A 368 -7.46 -9.33 11.91
CA LEU A 368 -7.27 -8.89 10.52
C LEU A 368 -6.42 -9.86 9.72
N VAL A 369 -5.31 -10.35 10.29
CA VAL A 369 -4.47 -11.38 9.65
C VAL A 369 -5.30 -12.58 9.22
N ARG A 370 -6.15 -13.09 10.12
CA ARG A 370 -7.04 -14.20 9.82
C ARG A 370 -8.07 -13.87 8.74
N TRP A 371 -8.77 -12.74 8.85
CA TRP A 371 -9.80 -12.32 7.90
C TRP A 371 -9.26 -12.14 6.48
N LEU A 372 -8.09 -11.52 6.33
CA LEU A 372 -7.47 -11.34 5.03
C LEU A 372 -6.98 -12.65 4.42
N GLY A 373 -6.45 -13.55 5.23
CA GLY A 373 -6.09 -14.90 4.77
C GLY A 373 -7.30 -15.72 4.31
N GLU A 374 -8.40 -15.68 5.07
CA GLU A 374 -9.67 -16.30 4.69
C GLU A 374 -10.24 -15.73 3.38
N GLU A 375 -10.23 -14.40 3.24
CA GLU A 375 -10.70 -13.74 2.03
C GLU A 375 -9.80 -14.03 0.82
N ALA A 376 -8.48 -14.04 1.00
CA ALA A 376 -7.54 -14.42 -0.05
C ALA A 376 -7.78 -15.87 -0.52
N LYS A 377 -8.01 -16.80 0.41
CA LYS A 377 -8.39 -18.17 0.08
C LYS A 377 -9.70 -18.21 -0.71
N ARG A 378 -10.74 -17.52 -0.23
CA ARG A 378 -12.05 -17.47 -0.88
C ARG A 378 -11.96 -16.98 -2.32
N GLN A 379 -11.11 -16.00 -2.57
CA GLN A 379 -10.86 -15.44 -3.89
C GLN A 379 -9.79 -16.19 -4.69
N GLN A 380 -9.12 -17.20 -4.12
CA GLN A 380 -7.97 -17.88 -4.75
C GLN A 380 -6.84 -16.89 -5.09
N ALA A 381 -6.62 -15.90 -4.25
CA ALA A 381 -5.52 -14.94 -4.36
C ALA A 381 -4.31 -15.44 -3.55
N THR A 382 -3.11 -15.22 -4.08
CA THR A 382 -1.88 -15.49 -3.33
C THR A 382 -1.64 -14.35 -2.34
N ILE A 383 -1.49 -14.71 -1.06
CA ILE A 383 -1.15 -13.76 0.00
C ILE A 383 0.15 -14.16 0.69
N LYS A 384 1.00 -13.17 0.96
CA LYS A 384 2.19 -13.24 1.81
C LYS A 384 2.06 -12.25 2.96
N GLY A 385 2.84 -12.48 4.01
CA GLY A 385 2.81 -11.65 5.20
C GLY A 385 4.08 -10.83 5.40
N GLU A 386 3.95 -9.83 6.29
CA GLU A 386 5.07 -9.04 6.78
C GLU A 386 4.80 -8.66 8.25
N ASN A 387 5.84 -8.54 9.08
CA ASN A 387 5.68 -7.93 10.38
C ASN A 387 5.58 -6.40 10.23
N ALA A 388 4.73 -5.76 11.03
CA ALA A 388 4.53 -4.31 10.98
C ALA A 388 5.69 -3.55 11.65
N LEU A 389 6.21 -4.09 12.76
CA LEU A 389 7.24 -3.44 13.55
C LEU A 389 8.48 -4.34 13.69
N SER A 390 9.65 -3.77 13.48
CA SER A 390 10.92 -4.47 13.62
C SER A 390 11.12 -5.06 15.03
N ALA A 391 10.68 -4.36 16.08
CA ALA A 391 10.74 -4.86 17.47
C ALA A 391 9.90 -6.13 17.71
N GLY A 392 8.90 -6.42 16.89
CA GLY A 392 8.08 -7.63 17.01
C GLY A 392 8.85 -8.94 16.88
N VAL A 393 9.97 -8.93 16.15
CA VAL A 393 10.85 -10.11 15.97
C VAL A 393 11.84 -10.33 17.13
N GLU A 394 11.89 -9.43 18.08
CA GLU A 394 12.71 -9.58 19.31
C GLU A 394 11.97 -10.40 20.39
N HIS A 395 10.70 -10.72 20.17
CA HIS A 395 9.84 -11.45 21.10
C HIS A 395 9.37 -12.77 20.51
N VAL A 396 9.41 -13.84 21.33
CA VAL A 396 8.95 -15.19 20.94
C VAL A 396 7.48 -15.16 20.47
N SER A 397 6.62 -14.39 21.15
CA SER A 397 5.20 -14.27 20.79
C SER A 397 4.97 -13.74 19.38
N GLY A 398 5.83 -12.86 18.87
CA GLY A 398 5.75 -12.40 17.49
C GLY A 398 6.01 -13.54 16.50
N TRP A 399 7.01 -14.37 16.77
CA TRP A 399 7.30 -15.55 15.94
C TRP A 399 6.19 -16.58 15.98
N ASP A 400 5.60 -16.83 17.15
CA ASP A 400 4.45 -17.74 17.31
C ASP A 400 3.25 -17.27 16.47
N ASN A 401 2.96 -15.95 16.47
CA ASN A 401 1.89 -15.38 15.65
C ASN A 401 2.15 -15.53 14.16
N MET A 402 3.36 -15.19 13.71
CA MET A 402 3.75 -15.35 12.29
C MET A 402 3.67 -16.82 11.85
N GLN A 403 4.11 -17.76 12.70
CA GLN A 403 3.98 -19.20 12.43
C GLN A 403 2.53 -19.64 12.32
N GLN A 404 1.67 -19.19 13.23
CA GLN A 404 0.23 -19.48 13.19
C GLN A 404 -0.42 -18.91 11.92
N ALA A 405 -0.04 -17.72 11.47
CA ALA A 405 -0.54 -17.13 10.24
C ALA A 405 -0.20 -17.99 9.01
N LEU A 406 1.06 -18.45 8.91
CA LEU A 406 1.48 -19.35 7.83
C LEU A 406 0.78 -20.71 7.85
N GLN A 407 0.54 -21.28 9.04
CA GLN A 407 -0.09 -22.60 9.18
C GLN A 407 -1.61 -22.57 9.02
N ASN A 408 -2.28 -21.53 9.55
CA ASN A 408 -3.72 -21.52 9.75
C ASN A 408 -4.48 -20.45 8.96
N SER A 409 -3.77 -19.43 8.44
CA SER A 409 -4.40 -18.28 7.77
C SER A 409 -3.98 -18.12 6.31
N HIS A 410 -3.54 -19.21 5.68
CA HIS A 410 -3.27 -19.31 4.23
C HIS A 410 -2.15 -18.42 3.67
N TYR A 411 -1.29 -17.85 4.51
CA TYR A 411 -0.13 -17.10 4.05
C TYR A 411 0.93 -18.01 3.45
N SER A 412 1.32 -17.75 2.20
CA SER A 412 2.26 -18.58 1.44
C SER A 412 3.72 -18.21 1.63
N GLY A 413 4.01 -17.08 2.27
CA GLY A 413 5.35 -16.57 2.51
C GLY A 413 5.36 -15.45 3.54
N LEU A 414 6.56 -15.02 3.90
CA LEU A 414 6.78 -14.00 4.91
C LEU A 414 7.99 -13.14 4.55
N THR A 415 7.86 -11.85 4.71
CA THR A 415 8.95 -10.88 4.68
C THR A 415 9.19 -10.38 6.11
N ILE A 416 10.42 -10.37 6.56
CA ILE A 416 10.79 -9.84 7.88
C ILE A 416 11.43 -8.47 7.75
N LEU A 417 10.90 -7.52 8.45
CA LEU A 417 11.34 -6.14 8.62
C LEU A 417 12.12 -6.02 9.92
N ARG A 418 13.34 -5.67 9.98
CA ARG A 418 14.45 -5.42 9.07
C ARG A 418 15.46 -6.56 9.22
N LEU A 419 16.41 -6.69 8.27
CA LEU A 419 17.43 -7.73 8.26
C LEU A 419 18.28 -7.77 9.55
N GLU A 420 18.71 -6.62 10.02
CA GLU A 420 19.55 -6.46 11.21
C GLU A 420 18.88 -6.93 12.51
N GLN A 421 17.55 -6.71 12.68
CA GLN A 421 16.83 -7.18 13.86
C GLN A 421 16.80 -8.70 13.96
N VAL A 422 16.91 -9.39 12.84
CA VAL A 422 16.99 -10.86 12.83
C VAL A 422 18.43 -11.32 13.01
N THR A 423 19.36 -10.76 12.23
CA THR A 423 20.75 -11.26 12.20
C THR A 423 21.58 -10.88 13.41
N ASN A 424 21.20 -9.81 14.12
CA ASN A 424 21.90 -9.35 15.33
C ASN A 424 21.19 -9.74 16.63
N ASN A 425 20.08 -10.49 16.58
CA ASN A 425 19.26 -10.87 17.72
C ASN A 425 19.08 -12.39 17.80
N GLU A 426 19.42 -13.01 18.93
CA GLU A 426 19.32 -14.47 19.07
C GLU A 426 17.86 -14.98 19.01
N THR A 427 16.88 -14.26 19.58
CA THR A 427 15.45 -14.59 19.44
C THR A 427 15.05 -14.52 17.99
N GLY A 428 15.48 -13.49 17.25
CA GLY A 428 15.25 -13.33 15.83
C GLY A 428 15.81 -14.49 15.00
N LYS A 429 17.07 -14.86 15.22
CA LYS A 429 17.72 -16.01 14.54
C LYS A 429 16.99 -17.32 14.81
N GLN A 430 16.70 -17.59 16.10
CA GLN A 430 16.02 -18.83 16.49
C GLN A 430 14.59 -18.90 15.96
N GLY A 431 13.85 -17.80 16.05
CA GLY A 431 12.48 -17.71 15.51
C GLY A 431 12.45 -17.95 14.00
N LEU A 432 13.31 -17.28 13.23
CA LEU A 432 13.42 -17.48 11.79
C LEU A 432 13.81 -18.92 11.43
N LYS A 433 14.79 -19.50 12.11
CA LYS A 433 15.23 -20.87 11.90
C LYS A 433 14.08 -21.88 12.14
N THR A 434 13.38 -21.73 13.25
CA THR A 434 12.21 -22.57 13.58
C THR A 434 11.13 -22.45 12.50
N LEU A 435 10.80 -21.23 12.11
CA LEU A 435 9.79 -20.96 11.10
C LEU A 435 10.12 -21.58 9.73
N ILE A 436 11.38 -21.54 9.30
CA ILE A 436 11.80 -22.15 8.03
C ILE A 436 11.78 -23.68 8.10
N GLN A 437 12.13 -24.26 9.24
CA GLN A 437 12.13 -25.73 9.43
C GLN A 437 10.72 -26.35 9.52
N THR A 438 9.71 -25.56 9.89
CA THR A 438 8.33 -26.02 10.05
C THR A 438 7.48 -25.84 8.79
N LYS A 439 8.02 -25.26 7.74
CA LYS A 439 7.39 -25.07 6.43
C LYS A 439 7.79 -26.18 5.47
#